data_c2628e2208e4ede82020703f7c336e30
#
_entry.id   c2628e2208e4ede82020703f7c336e30
#
_cell.length_a   1.000
_cell.length_b   1.000
_cell.length_c   1.000
_cell.angle_alpha   90.00
_cell.angle_beta   90.00
_cell.angle_gamma   90.00
#
_symmetry.space_group_name_H-M   'P 1'
#
loop_
_entity.id
_entity.type
_entity.pdbx_description
1 polymer ?
#
loop_
_entity_poly.entity_id
_entity_poly.type
_entity_poly.pdbx_seq_one_letter_code
_entity_poly.pdbx_strand_id
1 'polypeptide(L)'
;MKNTFKYIKSISMVFLLGLTIASCGSKNEGTTEEHHEEGENTVELSQAQFEQAGIKIGNVEQRVIGSELRVNGVIDVPPQSNVSINMPYGGFVKYTEMLPGSKVKKGQLLVVIENPEFIQFQQDYLEGLANQEFLKAEYDRQKELFDEKVASGKAFQQAKSDFLANEARIKSMEERLKLIGFSIPKIKEGNVSTSVNIYSPVTGAVREVYTNVGKYINPQDVIMDITNSEDLHVELTVYENDIPRINEGQRIRFALANSPDEWREAEVFLIGSGVREDRSVTVHGHLKKMHEDLKPGMYVAARIETDSNEVLAAPEVSIVRFGGKQYVFSYAGKKTENGETVHDFEMLEVIKGYTEDGYTQISLADTTKDLSTIQLVTKGAFTLLAKAKNTEEEGEGHGH
;
A
#
# COMPACT_ATOMS: atom_id res chain seq x y z
N MET A 1 -27.63 -30.26 -14.38
CA MET A 1 -29.00 -30.02 -13.94
C MET A 1 -29.20 -28.53 -13.97
N LYS A 2 -29.69 -27.93 -15.07
CA LYS A 2 -31.07 -27.60 -15.46
C LYS A 2 -31.81 -26.88 -14.31
N ASN A 3 -32.12 -25.61 -14.39
CA ASN A 3 -33.23 -24.92 -15.04
C ASN A 3 -33.12 -23.42 -14.73
N THR A 4 -33.06 -22.49 -15.67
CA THR A 4 -34.13 -21.84 -16.49
C THR A 4 -35.32 -21.28 -15.72
N PHE A 5 -35.55 -19.96 -15.86
CA PHE A 5 -36.85 -19.33 -16.13
C PHE A 5 -36.57 -17.82 -16.25
N LYS A 6 -36.62 -17.18 -17.38
CA LYS A 6 -37.71 -16.82 -18.33
C LYS A 6 -38.51 -15.59 -17.89
N TYR A 7 -38.35 -14.52 -18.67
CA TYR A 7 -39.30 -13.57 -19.26
C TYR A 7 -40.56 -13.15 -18.52
N ILE A 8 -40.83 -11.84 -18.49
CA ILE A 8 -42.12 -11.30 -18.88
C ILE A 8 -41.90 -9.90 -19.50
N LYS A 9 -42.25 -9.78 -20.77
CA LYS A 9 -42.63 -8.56 -21.53
C LYS A 9 -44.13 -8.32 -21.33
N SER A 10 -44.56 -7.06 -21.31
CA SER A 10 -45.85 -6.57 -21.89
C SER A 10 -45.89 -5.06 -21.71
N ILE A 11 -45.86 -4.22 -22.70
CA ILE A 11 -46.81 -3.88 -23.78
C ILE A 11 -48.12 -3.27 -23.26
N SER A 12 -48.37 -2.08 -23.68
CA SER A 12 -49.58 -1.44 -24.19
C SER A 12 -49.79 -0.05 -23.61
N MET A 13 -49.85 0.95 -24.33
CA MET A 13 -50.60 1.44 -25.49
C MET A 13 -51.54 2.59 -25.11
N VAL A 14 -51.20 3.76 -25.65
CA VAL A 14 -52.08 4.75 -26.29
C VAL A 14 -53.41 5.10 -25.63
N PHE A 15 -53.60 6.37 -25.28
CA PHE A 15 -54.85 7.07 -25.61
C PHE A 15 -54.62 8.55 -25.93
N LEU A 16 -54.97 8.92 -27.11
CA LEU A 16 -54.99 10.24 -27.75
C LEU A 16 -56.41 10.79 -27.57
N LEU A 17 -56.57 12.01 -27.05
CA LEU A 17 -57.73 12.83 -27.46
C LEU A 17 -57.45 14.28 -27.09
N GLY A 18 -57.47 15.10 -28.09
CA GLY A 18 -57.37 16.53 -28.04
C GLY A 18 -58.65 17.24 -27.64
N LEU A 19 -58.48 18.48 -27.22
CA LEU A 19 -59.52 19.51 -27.45
C LEU A 19 -58.84 20.89 -27.58
N THR A 20 -58.98 21.47 -28.71
CA THR A 20 -58.69 22.87 -29.07
C THR A 20 -59.76 23.78 -28.51
N ILE A 21 -59.39 24.87 -27.82
CA ILE A 21 -60.22 26.09 -27.81
C ILE A 21 -59.30 27.28 -28.01
N ALA A 22 -59.51 27.96 -29.06
CA ALA A 22 -58.97 29.26 -29.39
C ALA A 22 -59.76 30.35 -28.65
N SER A 23 -59.06 31.35 -28.08
CA SER A 23 -59.66 32.67 -27.84
C SER A 23 -58.58 33.72 -28.04
N CYS A 24 -58.91 34.63 -28.89
CA CYS A 24 -58.20 35.84 -29.26
C CYS A 24 -58.22 36.90 -28.18
N GLY A 25 -57.15 37.72 -28.19
CA GLY A 25 -57.31 39.13 -27.93
C GLY A 25 -56.39 39.80 -26.95
N SER A 26 -55.51 40.55 -27.42
CA SER A 26 -55.15 41.93 -27.15
C SER A 26 -53.64 42.18 -27.08
N LYS A 27 -53.15 42.95 -28.03
CA LYS A 27 -51.87 43.63 -28.02
C LYS A 27 -51.76 44.53 -26.75
N ASN A 28 -50.70 44.41 -26.01
CA ASN A 28 -50.09 45.51 -25.33
C ASN A 28 -48.57 45.40 -25.44
N GLU A 29 -47.99 46.39 -26.06
CA GLU A 29 -46.56 46.66 -26.06
C GLU A 29 -46.19 47.03 -24.64
N GLY A 30 -45.38 46.18 -24.02
CA GLY A 30 -44.75 46.38 -22.74
C GLY A 30 -43.28 46.01 -22.81
N THR A 31 -42.45 46.99 -22.73
CA THR A 31 -41.03 47.03 -22.56
C THR A 31 -40.49 45.79 -21.84
N THR A 32 -39.55 45.13 -22.51
CA THR A 32 -38.69 44.13 -21.90
C THR A 32 -37.80 44.84 -20.88
N GLU A 33 -38.16 44.82 -19.62
CA GLU A 33 -37.21 45.05 -18.55
C GLU A 33 -36.37 43.78 -18.43
N GLU A 34 -35.12 43.88 -18.83
CA GLU A 34 -34.08 42.94 -18.40
C GLU A 34 -33.98 43.02 -16.90
N HIS A 35 -34.61 42.11 -16.18
CA HIS A 35 -34.25 41.82 -14.81
C HIS A 35 -32.83 41.26 -14.80
N HIS A 36 -31.85 42.12 -14.59
CA HIS A 36 -30.58 41.72 -14.01
C HIS A 36 -30.86 41.08 -12.64
N GLU A 37 -30.55 39.80 -12.50
CA GLU A 37 -30.42 39.13 -11.22
C GLU A 37 -29.18 39.70 -10.48
N GLU A 38 -29.21 40.94 -10.05
CA GLU A 38 -28.14 41.63 -9.32
C GLU A 38 -28.49 41.77 -7.83
N GLY A 39 -29.00 40.73 -7.16
CA GLY A 39 -29.41 40.89 -5.76
C GLY A 39 -29.00 39.78 -4.78
N GLU A 40 -28.75 38.58 -5.25
CA GLU A 40 -28.63 37.41 -4.31
C GLU A 40 -27.26 37.20 -3.66
N ASN A 41 -26.18 37.78 -4.16
CA ASN A 41 -24.81 37.47 -3.70
C ASN A 41 -24.02 38.64 -3.10
N THR A 42 -24.66 39.78 -2.86
CA THR A 42 -24.00 40.98 -2.30
C THR A 42 -24.36 41.23 -0.86
N VAL A 43 -23.39 41.63 -0.06
CA VAL A 43 -23.57 41.96 1.37
C VAL A 43 -22.98 43.33 1.62
N GLU A 44 -23.79 44.19 2.23
CA GLU A 44 -23.40 45.54 2.59
C GLU A 44 -23.22 45.69 4.11
N LEU A 45 -22.14 46.35 4.54
CA LEU A 45 -21.88 46.68 5.92
C LEU A 45 -21.65 48.18 6.10
N SER A 46 -22.29 48.78 7.08
CA SER A 46 -21.93 50.14 7.53
C SER A 46 -20.50 50.14 8.08
N GLN A 47 -19.86 51.31 8.13
CA GLN A 47 -18.52 51.46 8.70
C GLN A 47 -18.43 50.91 10.12
N ALA A 48 -19.44 51.15 10.97
CA ALA A 48 -19.50 50.67 12.34
C ALA A 48 -19.57 49.13 12.42
N GLN A 49 -20.39 48.52 11.55
CA GLN A 49 -20.50 47.05 11.44
C GLN A 49 -19.20 46.39 10.92
N PHE A 50 -18.54 47.03 9.94
CA PHE A 50 -17.26 46.57 9.42
C PHE A 50 -16.16 46.54 10.49
N GLU A 51 -16.06 47.63 11.31
CA GLU A 51 -15.10 47.69 12.41
C GLU A 51 -15.43 46.70 13.53
N GLN A 52 -16.70 46.56 13.90
CA GLN A 52 -17.15 45.64 14.94
C GLN A 52 -16.92 44.17 14.53
N ALA A 53 -17.12 43.84 13.27
CA ALA A 53 -16.89 42.49 12.74
C ALA A 53 -15.41 42.13 12.66
N GLY A 54 -14.50 43.08 12.80
CA GLY A 54 -13.05 42.88 12.72
C GLY A 54 -12.60 42.32 11.37
N ILE A 55 -13.29 42.74 10.31
CA ILE A 55 -12.99 42.26 8.95
C ILE A 55 -11.61 42.73 8.51
N LYS A 56 -10.85 41.80 7.94
CA LYS A 56 -9.58 42.11 7.26
C LYS A 56 -9.69 41.78 5.81
N ILE A 57 -9.22 42.66 4.95
CA ILE A 57 -9.14 42.52 3.51
C ILE A 57 -7.70 42.23 3.14
N GLY A 58 -7.47 41.33 2.21
CA GLY A 58 -6.15 40.99 1.69
C GLY A 58 -6.24 40.40 0.29
N ASN A 59 -5.12 40.17 -0.33
CA ASN A 59 -5.06 39.55 -1.64
C ASN A 59 -4.90 38.04 -1.50
N VAL A 60 -5.29 37.32 -2.54
CA VAL A 60 -4.92 35.91 -2.72
C VAL A 60 -3.41 35.84 -2.90
N GLU A 61 -2.78 34.90 -2.24
CA GLU A 61 -1.33 34.71 -2.31
C GLU A 61 -1.01 33.53 -3.24
N GLN A 62 0.02 33.69 -4.06
CA GLN A 62 0.64 32.53 -4.71
C GLN A 62 1.48 31.80 -3.68
N ARG A 63 1.15 30.54 -3.42
CA ARG A 63 1.86 29.70 -2.48
C ARG A 63 2.16 28.34 -3.08
N VAL A 64 3.28 27.81 -2.68
CA VAL A 64 3.61 26.40 -2.94
C VAL A 64 2.86 25.57 -1.91
N ILE A 65 1.74 24.95 -2.32
CA ILE A 65 0.91 24.08 -1.48
C ILE A 65 0.94 22.66 -2.02
N GLY A 66 1.01 21.68 -1.12
CA GLY A 66 1.04 20.27 -1.46
C GLY A 66 2.45 19.77 -1.78
N SER A 67 3.48 20.46 -1.30
CA SER A 67 4.87 20.03 -1.46
C SER A 67 5.23 18.79 -0.64
N GLU A 68 4.47 18.48 0.41
CA GLU A 68 4.68 17.31 1.26
C GLU A 68 3.37 16.55 1.49
N LEU A 69 3.41 15.25 1.22
CA LEU A 69 2.33 14.33 1.62
C LEU A 69 2.70 13.66 2.93
N ARG A 70 1.90 13.83 3.97
CA ARG A 70 2.06 13.18 5.28
C ARG A 70 1.41 11.80 5.28
N VAL A 71 2.19 10.78 5.57
CA VAL A 71 1.75 9.38 5.58
C VAL A 71 2.34 8.63 6.76
N ASN A 72 1.74 7.52 7.12
CA ASN A 72 2.27 6.61 8.12
C ASN A 72 2.73 5.32 7.47
N GLY A 73 3.58 4.59 8.17
CA GLY A 73 4.08 3.32 7.69
C GLY A 73 4.82 2.53 8.75
N VAL A 74 5.58 1.57 8.28
CA VAL A 74 6.43 0.72 9.10
C VAL A 74 7.79 0.53 8.45
N ILE A 75 8.80 0.23 9.26
CA ILE A 75 10.05 -0.34 8.76
C ILE A 75 9.80 -1.81 8.47
N ASP A 76 10.16 -2.27 7.28
CA ASP A 76 10.03 -3.67 6.90
C ASP A 76 11.26 -4.15 6.13
N VAL A 77 11.29 -5.45 5.84
CA VAL A 77 12.31 -6.09 5.00
C VAL A 77 11.63 -6.79 3.82
N PRO A 78 12.29 -6.89 2.66
CA PRO A 78 11.77 -7.66 1.55
C PRO A 78 11.52 -9.12 1.95
N PRO A 79 10.53 -9.82 1.37
CA PRO A 79 10.21 -11.21 1.69
C PRO A 79 11.41 -12.17 1.63
N GLN A 80 12.37 -11.93 0.71
CA GLN A 80 13.59 -12.71 0.59
C GLN A 80 14.57 -12.53 1.76
N SER A 81 14.43 -11.47 2.53
CA SER A 81 15.25 -11.17 3.72
C SER A 81 14.66 -11.75 5.00
N ASN A 82 13.43 -12.30 4.96
CA ASN A 82 12.82 -13.11 6.00
C ASN A 82 12.95 -14.59 5.65
N VAL A 83 13.72 -15.33 6.43
CA VAL A 83 13.99 -16.75 6.21
C VAL A 83 13.43 -17.58 7.35
N SER A 84 12.41 -18.39 7.04
CA SER A 84 11.88 -19.37 7.98
C SER A 84 12.68 -20.66 7.88
N ILE A 85 13.25 -21.08 9.00
CA ILE A 85 13.99 -22.33 9.12
C ILE A 85 13.01 -23.44 9.46
N ASN A 86 12.92 -24.41 8.57
CA ASN A 86 12.12 -25.62 8.75
C ASN A 86 12.93 -26.86 8.36
N MET A 87 12.34 -28.03 8.56
CA MET A 87 12.95 -29.30 8.21
C MET A 87 11.93 -30.19 7.48
N PRO A 88 12.32 -30.85 6.34
CA PRO A 88 11.40 -31.68 5.58
C PRO A 88 11.03 -33.01 6.27
N TYR A 89 11.76 -33.40 7.31
CA TYR A 89 11.51 -34.60 8.10
C TYR A 89 11.41 -34.26 9.57
N GLY A 90 10.44 -34.86 10.27
CA GLY A 90 10.24 -34.67 11.71
C GLY A 90 11.40 -35.20 12.54
N GLY A 91 11.44 -34.76 13.80
CA GLY A 91 12.42 -35.22 14.78
C GLY A 91 12.39 -34.43 16.09
N PHE A 92 13.14 -34.89 17.07
CA PHE A 92 13.26 -34.22 18.36
C PHE A 92 14.39 -33.17 18.33
N VAL A 93 14.15 -32.02 18.89
CA VAL A 93 15.20 -31.02 19.09
C VAL A 93 16.16 -31.51 20.16
N LYS A 94 17.36 -31.84 19.77
CA LYS A 94 18.42 -32.30 20.66
C LYS A 94 19.16 -31.13 21.30
N TYR A 95 19.36 -30.06 20.55
CA TYR A 95 20.14 -28.91 20.96
C TYR A 95 19.76 -27.67 20.17
N THR A 96 19.70 -26.53 20.87
CA THR A 96 19.69 -25.17 20.32
C THR A 96 20.11 -24.17 21.40
N GLU A 97 20.86 -23.15 21.02
CA GLU A 97 21.20 -22.00 21.87
C GLU A 97 20.58 -20.69 21.36
N MET A 98 19.78 -20.79 20.30
CA MET A 98 19.22 -19.61 19.65
C MET A 98 18.11 -19.01 20.48
N LEU A 99 18.22 -17.70 20.72
CA LEU A 99 17.20 -16.88 21.39
C LEU A 99 16.76 -15.76 20.41
N PRO A 100 15.54 -15.25 20.54
CA PRO A 100 15.13 -14.04 19.85
C PRO A 100 16.12 -12.90 20.08
N GLY A 101 16.62 -12.27 19.01
CA GLY A 101 17.66 -11.26 19.04
C GLY A 101 19.10 -11.77 18.85
N SER A 102 19.34 -13.11 18.86
CA SER A 102 20.65 -13.67 18.57
C SER A 102 21.11 -13.31 17.15
N LYS A 103 22.32 -12.76 17.01
CA LYS A 103 22.94 -12.54 15.70
C LYS A 103 23.50 -13.86 15.18
N VAL A 104 23.22 -14.18 13.93
CA VAL A 104 23.70 -15.40 13.27
C VAL A 104 24.41 -15.08 11.97
N LYS A 105 25.40 -15.88 11.63
CA LYS A 105 26.13 -15.81 10.37
C LYS A 105 25.70 -16.95 9.46
N LYS A 106 25.74 -16.74 8.14
CA LYS A 106 25.57 -17.82 7.19
C LYS A 106 26.51 -19.00 7.48
N GLY A 107 25.94 -20.21 7.56
CA GLY A 107 26.68 -21.42 7.92
C GLY A 107 26.85 -21.66 9.44
N GLN A 108 26.32 -20.80 10.29
CA GLN A 108 26.31 -21.02 11.75
C GLN A 108 25.30 -22.09 12.13
N LEU A 109 25.66 -22.99 13.07
CA LEU A 109 24.75 -23.99 13.61
C LEU A 109 23.61 -23.32 14.36
N LEU A 110 22.38 -23.70 14.05
CA LEU A 110 21.16 -23.19 14.69
C LEU A 110 20.53 -24.20 15.64
N VAL A 111 20.36 -25.42 15.15
CA VAL A 111 19.65 -26.49 15.87
C VAL A 111 20.16 -27.85 15.45
N VAL A 112 20.17 -28.80 16.37
CA VAL A 112 20.44 -30.20 16.10
C VAL A 112 19.14 -30.98 16.29
N ILE A 113 18.73 -31.70 15.26
CA ILE A 113 17.53 -32.54 15.25
C ILE A 113 17.95 -34.00 15.31
N GLU A 114 17.29 -34.80 16.13
CA GLU A 114 17.49 -36.22 16.27
C GLU A 114 16.23 -37.01 15.87
N ASN A 115 16.42 -38.00 15.00
CA ASN A 115 15.37 -38.94 14.61
C ASN A 115 15.97 -40.34 14.35
N PRO A 116 15.50 -41.39 15.05
CA PRO A 116 15.94 -42.76 14.81
C PRO A 116 15.74 -43.25 13.37
N GLU A 117 14.73 -42.76 12.65
CA GLU A 117 14.49 -43.11 11.25
C GLU A 117 15.61 -42.72 10.29
N PHE A 118 16.45 -41.76 10.70
CA PHE A 118 17.60 -41.34 9.90
C PHE A 118 18.64 -42.46 9.71
N ILE A 119 18.71 -43.41 10.65
CA ILE A 119 19.56 -44.61 10.51
C ILE A 119 19.09 -45.44 9.32
N GLN A 120 17.78 -45.67 9.18
CA GLN A 120 17.22 -46.47 8.10
C GLN A 120 17.51 -45.87 6.74
N PHE A 121 17.40 -44.56 6.56
CA PHE A 121 17.72 -43.91 5.28
C PHE A 121 19.17 -44.06 4.89
N GLN A 122 20.09 -44.01 5.86
CA GLN A 122 21.50 -44.20 5.64
C GLN A 122 21.86 -45.67 5.34
N GLN A 123 21.20 -46.61 6.06
CA GLN A 123 21.33 -48.06 5.82
C GLN A 123 20.87 -48.42 4.40
N ASP A 124 19.66 -47.99 4.01
CA ASP A 124 19.11 -48.26 2.68
C ASP A 124 20.05 -47.79 1.55
N TYR A 125 20.69 -46.61 1.75
CA TYR A 125 21.69 -46.08 0.81
C TYR A 125 22.94 -46.94 0.74
N LEU A 126 23.49 -47.37 1.87
CA LEU A 126 24.68 -48.24 1.92
C LEU A 126 24.41 -49.61 1.34
N GLU A 127 23.22 -50.21 1.61
CA GLU A 127 22.79 -51.48 1.00
C GLU A 127 22.65 -51.33 -0.53
N GLY A 128 22.09 -50.20 -1.00
CA GLY A 128 22.00 -49.91 -2.43
C GLY A 128 23.37 -49.82 -3.09
N LEU A 129 24.35 -49.21 -2.43
CA LEU A 129 25.75 -49.14 -2.95
C LEU A 129 26.40 -50.51 -3.00
N ALA A 130 26.26 -51.34 -1.97
CA ALA A 130 26.79 -52.70 -1.95
C ALA A 130 26.19 -53.55 -3.07
N ASN A 131 24.87 -53.47 -3.29
CA ASN A 131 24.19 -54.17 -4.35
C ASN A 131 24.60 -53.68 -5.76
N GLN A 132 24.96 -52.39 -5.88
CA GLN A 132 25.40 -51.81 -7.15
C GLN A 132 26.67 -52.46 -7.69
N GLU A 133 27.62 -52.83 -6.83
CA GLU A 133 28.85 -53.53 -7.25
C GLU A 133 28.53 -54.90 -7.86
N PHE A 134 27.64 -55.67 -7.22
CA PHE A 134 27.18 -56.95 -7.73
C PHE A 134 26.45 -56.81 -9.07
N LEU A 135 25.46 -55.89 -9.15
CA LEU A 135 24.67 -55.71 -10.36
C LEU A 135 25.52 -55.17 -11.53
N LYS A 136 26.53 -54.36 -11.22
CA LYS A 136 27.47 -53.90 -12.24
C LYS A 136 28.30 -55.04 -12.80
N ALA A 137 28.85 -55.88 -11.94
CA ALA A 137 29.61 -57.03 -12.38
C ALA A 137 28.77 -58.03 -13.21
N GLU A 138 27.49 -58.23 -12.83
CA GLU A 138 26.55 -59.08 -13.58
C GLU A 138 26.20 -58.47 -14.93
N TYR A 139 25.93 -57.14 -15.00
CA TYR A 139 25.69 -56.44 -16.23
C TYR A 139 26.89 -56.53 -17.19
N ASP A 140 28.09 -56.26 -16.68
CA ASP A 140 29.33 -56.32 -17.48
C ASP A 140 29.56 -57.74 -18.03
N ARG A 141 29.36 -58.81 -17.21
CA ARG A 141 29.45 -60.19 -17.61
C ARG A 141 28.39 -60.57 -18.66
N GLN A 142 27.11 -60.21 -18.45
CA GLN A 142 26.08 -60.55 -19.44
C GLN A 142 26.24 -59.75 -20.74
N LYS A 143 26.82 -58.58 -20.70
CA LYS A 143 27.15 -57.78 -21.87
C LYS A 143 28.22 -58.48 -22.70
N GLU A 144 29.35 -58.93 -22.08
CA GLU A 144 30.44 -59.69 -22.77
C GLU A 144 29.93 -60.97 -23.44
N LEU A 145 29.16 -61.78 -22.69
CA LEU A 145 28.55 -62.99 -23.20
C LEU A 145 27.58 -62.78 -24.38
N PHE A 146 26.84 -61.64 -24.32
CA PHE A 146 25.93 -61.29 -25.41
C PHE A 146 26.68 -60.82 -26.65
N ASP A 147 27.72 -60.02 -26.50
CA ASP A 147 28.57 -59.53 -27.58
C ASP A 147 29.27 -60.70 -28.27
N GLU A 148 29.65 -61.77 -27.53
CA GLU A 148 30.20 -63.03 -28.03
C GLU A 148 29.12 -64.00 -28.58
N LYS A 149 27.81 -63.60 -28.54
CA LYS A 149 26.66 -64.41 -28.99
C LYS A 149 26.44 -65.71 -28.20
N VAL A 150 26.91 -65.78 -26.95
CA VAL A 150 26.75 -66.93 -26.06
C VAL A 150 25.52 -66.79 -25.16
N ALA A 151 25.17 -65.53 -24.68
CA ALA A 151 24.05 -65.29 -23.88
C ALA A 151 22.80 -64.87 -24.68
N SER A 152 21.60 -65.09 -24.10
CA SER A 152 20.37 -64.62 -24.72
C SER A 152 20.18 -63.09 -24.51
N GLY A 153 19.61 -62.42 -25.51
CA GLY A 153 19.30 -61.00 -25.41
C GLY A 153 18.39 -60.68 -24.19
N LYS A 154 17.55 -61.61 -23.75
CA LYS A 154 16.71 -61.46 -22.56
C LYS A 154 17.55 -61.35 -21.29
N ALA A 155 18.56 -62.20 -21.10
CA ALA A 155 19.42 -62.16 -19.91
C ALA A 155 20.21 -60.85 -19.83
N PHE A 156 20.78 -60.40 -20.95
CA PHE A 156 21.46 -59.10 -21.02
C PHE A 156 20.52 -57.93 -20.69
N GLN A 157 19.33 -57.90 -21.29
CA GLN A 157 18.36 -56.81 -21.02
C GLN A 157 17.91 -56.80 -19.56
N GLN A 158 17.73 -57.96 -18.93
CA GLN A 158 17.38 -58.07 -17.50
C GLN A 158 18.52 -57.51 -16.63
N ALA A 159 19.76 -57.98 -16.80
CA ALA A 159 20.91 -57.50 -16.05
C ALA A 159 21.11 -55.96 -16.20
N LYS A 160 20.93 -55.46 -17.45
CA LYS A 160 20.95 -54.02 -17.70
C LYS A 160 19.85 -53.27 -16.96
N SER A 161 18.61 -53.76 -16.97
CA SER A 161 17.50 -53.16 -16.30
C SER A 161 17.72 -53.10 -14.78
N ASP A 162 18.19 -54.20 -14.18
CA ASP A 162 18.44 -54.29 -12.74
C ASP A 162 19.55 -53.32 -12.28
N PHE A 163 20.64 -53.25 -13.07
CA PHE A 163 21.71 -52.32 -12.82
C PHE A 163 21.24 -50.85 -12.86
N LEU A 164 20.53 -50.48 -13.94
CA LEU A 164 20.03 -49.10 -14.10
C LEU A 164 18.97 -48.73 -13.06
N ALA A 165 18.09 -49.67 -12.71
CA ALA A 165 17.07 -49.46 -11.68
C ALA A 165 17.70 -49.19 -10.28
N ASN A 166 18.73 -49.99 -9.93
CA ASN A 166 19.45 -49.77 -8.67
C ASN A 166 20.25 -48.44 -8.67
N GLU A 167 20.87 -48.08 -9.81
CA GLU A 167 21.54 -46.78 -9.97
C GLU A 167 20.59 -45.63 -9.71
N ALA A 168 19.40 -45.65 -10.30
CA ALA A 168 18.37 -44.64 -10.10
C ALA A 168 17.91 -44.59 -8.62
N ARG A 169 17.76 -45.75 -7.98
CA ARG A 169 17.40 -45.86 -6.56
C ARG A 169 18.47 -45.22 -5.67
N ILE A 170 19.76 -45.52 -5.89
CA ILE A 170 20.87 -44.91 -5.15
C ILE A 170 20.86 -43.37 -5.27
N LYS A 171 20.72 -42.86 -6.49
CA LYS A 171 20.63 -41.41 -6.74
C LYS A 171 19.50 -40.76 -5.98
N SER A 172 18.32 -41.38 -5.96
CA SER A 172 17.15 -40.89 -5.20
C SER A 172 17.40 -40.86 -3.72
N MET A 173 18.05 -41.90 -3.16
CA MET A 173 18.40 -41.95 -1.73
C MET A 173 19.48 -40.90 -1.38
N GLU A 174 20.47 -40.74 -2.26
CA GLU A 174 21.50 -39.73 -2.07
C GLU A 174 20.91 -38.30 -1.99
N GLU A 175 20.00 -37.94 -2.91
CA GLU A 175 19.34 -36.66 -2.90
C GLU A 175 18.46 -36.49 -1.66
N ARG A 176 17.77 -37.53 -1.18
CA ARG A 176 17.02 -37.51 0.08
C ARG A 176 17.93 -37.21 1.27
N LEU A 177 19.06 -37.90 1.38
CA LEU A 177 20.02 -37.69 2.47
C LEU A 177 20.63 -36.28 2.43
N LYS A 178 20.94 -35.74 1.26
CA LYS A 178 21.41 -34.36 1.08
C LYS A 178 20.34 -33.35 1.52
N LEU A 179 19.06 -33.57 1.15
CA LEU A 179 17.97 -32.72 1.54
C LEU A 179 17.77 -32.65 3.06
N ILE A 180 18.01 -33.77 3.76
CA ILE A 180 17.98 -33.81 5.23
C ILE A 180 19.15 -33.05 5.83
N GLY A 181 20.28 -32.94 5.12
CA GLY A 181 21.50 -32.27 5.56
C GLY A 181 22.65 -33.22 5.92
N PHE A 182 22.56 -34.50 5.51
CA PHE A 182 23.63 -35.46 5.72
C PHE A 182 24.77 -35.30 4.72
N SER A 183 26.00 -35.55 5.20
CA SER A 183 27.20 -35.60 4.34
C SER A 183 27.36 -36.99 3.74
N ILE A 184 27.15 -37.11 2.45
CA ILE A 184 27.30 -38.39 1.70
C ILE A 184 28.71 -39.03 1.86
N PRO A 185 29.82 -38.26 1.80
CA PRO A 185 31.14 -38.83 2.06
C PRO A 185 31.26 -39.51 3.43
N LYS A 186 30.74 -38.87 4.49
CA LYS A 186 30.80 -39.45 5.86
C LYS A 186 30.01 -40.76 5.97
N ILE A 187 28.83 -40.82 5.31
CA ILE A 187 28.01 -42.05 5.28
C ILE A 187 28.77 -43.18 4.56
N LYS A 188 29.42 -42.90 3.43
CA LYS A 188 30.23 -43.89 2.69
C LYS A 188 31.41 -44.42 3.50
N GLU A 189 31.95 -43.63 4.44
CA GLU A 189 33.00 -44.05 5.39
C GLU A 189 32.42 -44.87 6.58
N GLY A 190 31.11 -45.11 6.61
CA GLY A 190 30.43 -45.88 7.66
C GLY A 190 29.98 -45.04 8.87
N ASN A 191 30.10 -43.70 8.81
CA ASN A 191 29.66 -42.82 9.87
C ASN A 191 28.13 -42.59 9.79
N VAL A 192 27.37 -43.41 10.50
CA VAL A 192 25.91 -43.34 10.59
C VAL A 192 25.50 -42.52 11.81
N SER A 193 24.51 -41.65 11.69
CA SER A 193 24.07 -40.76 12.76
C SER A 193 22.58 -40.68 12.88
N THR A 194 22.04 -40.60 14.09
CA THR A 194 20.65 -40.28 14.38
C THR A 194 20.36 -38.79 14.32
N SER A 195 21.41 -37.95 14.28
CA SER A 195 21.28 -36.49 14.41
C SER A 195 21.77 -35.77 13.17
N VAL A 196 21.09 -34.68 12.83
CA VAL A 196 21.46 -33.77 11.75
C VAL A 196 21.57 -32.35 12.28
N ASN A 197 22.53 -31.60 11.75
CA ASN A 197 22.77 -30.21 12.05
C ASN A 197 22.08 -29.31 11.04
N ILE A 198 21.29 -28.34 11.50
CA ILE A 198 20.66 -27.32 10.66
C ILE A 198 21.44 -26.02 10.84
N TYR A 199 21.86 -25.46 9.72
CA TYR A 199 22.68 -24.25 9.66
C TYR A 199 21.92 -23.09 9.07
N SER A 200 22.28 -21.85 9.44
CA SER A 200 21.71 -20.66 8.86
C SER A 200 22.08 -20.49 7.39
N PRO A 201 21.11 -20.33 6.49
CA PRO A 201 21.38 -20.04 5.07
C PRO A 201 21.79 -18.58 4.85
N VAL A 202 21.54 -17.67 5.83
CA VAL A 202 21.75 -16.22 5.73
C VAL A 202 22.50 -15.70 6.97
N THR A 203 23.07 -14.51 6.81
CA THR A 203 23.52 -13.68 7.95
C THR A 203 22.36 -12.79 8.37
N GLY A 204 22.11 -12.65 9.68
CA GLY A 204 20.99 -11.86 10.17
C GLY A 204 20.81 -11.96 11.69
N ALA A 205 19.59 -11.74 12.15
CA ALA A 205 19.19 -11.91 13.54
C ALA A 205 17.98 -12.83 13.65
N VAL A 206 17.97 -13.69 14.66
CA VAL A 206 16.82 -14.53 14.99
C VAL A 206 15.69 -13.63 15.46
N ARG A 207 14.56 -13.64 14.73
CA ARG A 207 13.38 -12.87 15.07
C ARG A 207 12.55 -13.58 16.12
N GLU A 208 12.30 -14.85 15.91
CA GLU A 208 11.48 -15.67 16.78
C GLU A 208 11.93 -17.14 16.76
N VAL A 209 11.75 -17.84 17.88
CA VAL A 209 12.05 -19.27 18.03
C VAL A 209 10.79 -19.98 18.49
N TYR A 210 10.30 -20.94 17.68
CA TYR A 210 9.02 -21.65 17.91
C TYR A 210 9.21 -23.02 18.58
N THR A 211 10.44 -23.34 18.96
CA THR A 211 10.81 -24.63 19.50
C THR A 211 11.64 -24.53 20.78
N ASN A 212 11.81 -25.66 21.43
CA ASN A 212 12.70 -25.82 22.60
C ASN A 212 13.30 -27.22 22.60
N VAL A 213 14.38 -27.41 23.34
CA VAL A 213 15.04 -28.72 23.51
C VAL A 213 14.05 -29.76 24.01
N GLY A 214 14.04 -30.93 23.39
CA GLY A 214 13.12 -32.05 23.69
C GLY A 214 11.75 -31.99 22.94
N LYS A 215 11.40 -30.91 22.33
CA LYS A 215 10.16 -30.82 21.52
C LYS A 215 10.30 -31.63 20.23
N TYR A 216 9.25 -32.35 19.86
CA TYR A 216 9.13 -32.97 18.53
C TYR A 216 8.64 -31.92 17.51
N ILE A 217 9.30 -31.85 16.37
CA ILE A 217 8.99 -30.98 15.25
C ILE A 217 8.42 -31.86 14.13
N ASN A 218 7.25 -31.51 13.60
CA ASN A 218 6.69 -32.18 12.43
C ASN A 218 7.31 -31.62 11.13
N PRO A 219 7.30 -32.37 10.03
CA PRO A 219 7.56 -31.81 8.72
C PRO A 219 6.63 -30.60 8.50
N GLN A 220 7.16 -29.47 8.00
CA GLN A 220 6.47 -28.20 7.78
C GLN A 220 6.42 -27.23 9.00
N ASP A 221 6.68 -27.69 10.23
CA ASP A 221 6.78 -26.78 11.37
C ASP A 221 7.97 -25.83 11.17
N VAL A 222 7.72 -24.54 11.43
CA VAL A 222 8.80 -23.54 11.48
C VAL A 222 9.53 -23.69 12.81
N ILE A 223 10.85 -23.81 12.75
CA ILE A 223 11.73 -23.92 13.91
C ILE A 223 12.04 -22.53 14.46
N MET A 224 12.44 -21.62 13.58
CA MET A 224 12.74 -20.23 13.89
C MET A 224 12.69 -19.38 12.61
N ASP A 225 12.48 -18.09 12.79
CA ASP A 225 12.59 -17.07 11.75
C ASP A 225 13.87 -16.25 11.93
N ILE A 226 14.57 -16.03 10.83
CA ILE A 226 15.78 -15.21 10.76
C ILE A 226 15.53 -14.07 9.79
N THR A 227 15.80 -12.83 10.23
CA THR A 227 15.67 -11.64 9.39
C THR A 227 17.06 -11.09 9.08
N ASN A 228 17.35 -10.89 7.80
CA ASN A 228 18.50 -10.12 7.35
C ASN A 228 18.11 -8.64 7.35
N SER A 229 18.75 -7.84 8.22
CA SER A 229 18.46 -6.40 8.37
C SER A 229 19.29 -5.53 7.41
N GLU A 230 20.01 -6.11 6.45
CA GLU A 230 20.79 -5.32 5.49
C GLU A 230 19.92 -4.61 4.45
N ASP A 231 18.68 -5.09 4.22
CA ASP A 231 17.75 -4.57 3.21
C ASP A 231 16.50 -3.92 3.83
N LEU A 232 16.66 -3.23 4.98
CA LEU A 232 15.55 -2.48 5.56
C LEU A 232 15.04 -1.40 4.62
N HIS A 233 13.72 -1.28 4.53
CA HIS A 233 13.07 -0.20 3.80
C HIS A 233 11.87 0.33 4.58
N VAL A 234 11.39 1.52 4.21
CA VAL A 234 10.11 2.03 4.74
C VAL A 234 8.98 1.54 3.85
N GLU A 235 7.96 0.95 4.44
CA GLU A 235 6.70 0.63 3.81
C GLU A 235 5.65 1.65 4.26
N LEU A 236 5.18 2.50 3.33
CA LEU A 236 4.26 3.59 3.59
C LEU A 236 2.87 3.25 3.07
N THR A 237 1.86 3.66 3.81
CA THR A 237 0.45 3.52 3.44
C THR A 237 -0.02 4.84 2.84
N VAL A 238 -0.30 4.87 1.54
CA VAL A 238 -0.78 6.04 0.80
C VAL A 238 -2.21 5.78 0.33
N TYR A 239 -3.13 6.71 0.57
CA TYR A 239 -4.51 6.56 0.12
C TYR A 239 -4.67 6.84 -1.37
N GLU A 240 -5.64 6.18 -2.02
CA GLU A 240 -5.89 6.20 -3.46
C GLU A 240 -5.94 7.61 -4.07
N ASN A 241 -6.53 8.58 -3.34
CA ASN A 241 -6.63 9.96 -3.80
C ASN A 241 -5.28 10.68 -3.95
N ASP A 242 -4.26 10.23 -3.22
CA ASP A 242 -2.93 10.84 -3.21
C ASP A 242 -1.92 10.13 -4.12
N ILE A 243 -2.25 8.93 -4.60
CA ILE A 243 -1.38 8.13 -5.47
C ILE A 243 -0.95 8.88 -6.75
N PRO A 244 -1.82 9.67 -7.45
CA PRO A 244 -1.40 10.39 -8.64
C PRO A 244 -0.27 11.42 -8.41
N ARG A 245 0.03 11.74 -7.15
CA ARG A 245 1.10 12.68 -6.75
C ARG A 245 2.41 11.97 -6.43
N ILE A 246 2.41 10.63 -6.36
CA ILE A 246 3.58 9.84 -5.97
C ILE A 246 4.27 9.30 -7.20
N ASN A 247 5.58 9.54 -7.27
CA ASN A 247 6.43 9.05 -8.33
C ASN A 247 7.70 8.41 -7.74
N GLU A 248 8.25 7.45 -8.46
CA GLU A 248 9.56 6.88 -8.10
C GLU A 248 10.65 7.97 -8.13
N GLY A 249 11.59 7.89 -7.21
CA GLY A 249 12.67 8.87 -7.05
C GLY A 249 12.34 10.02 -6.10
N GLN A 250 11.09 10.16 -5.64
CA GLN A 250 10.73 11.19 -4.68
C GLN A 250 11.39 10.94 -3.32
N ARG A 251 11.81 12.03 -2.68
CA ARG A 251 12.43 12.01 -1.37
C ARG A 251 11.38 11.76 -0.29
N ILE A 252 11.71 10.88 0.64
CA ILE A 252 10.94 10.58 1.84
C ILE A 252 11.75 11.06 3.03
N ARG A 253 11.13 11.83 3.90
CA ARG A 253 11.63 12.09 5.26
C ARG A 253 10.74 11.34 6.24
N PHE A 254 11.33 10.54 7.12
CA PHE A 254 10.58 9.77 8.09
C PHE A 254 11.21 9.87 9.48
N ALA A 255 10.39 9.73 10.50
CA ALA A 255 10.80 9.63 11.89
C ALA A 255 10.09 8.47 12.56
N LEU A 256 10.78 7.82 13.50
CA LEU A 256 10.17 6.76 14.31
C LEU A 256 9.13 7.36 15.27
N ALA A 257 8.07 6.62 15.57
CA ALA A 257 7.04 7.07 16.50
C ALA A 257 7.59 7.35 17.93
N ASN A 258 8.67 6.67 18.32
CA ASN A 258 9.36 6.86 19.60
C ASN A 258 10.47 7.93 19.58
N SER A 259 10.82 8.49 18.41
CA SER A 259 11.83 9.54 18.22
C SER A 259 11.38 10.51 17.13
N PRO A 260 10.31 11.29 17.37
CA PRO A 260 9.65 12.10 16.33
C PRO A 260 10.51 13.28 15.84
N ASP A 261 11.52 13.66 16.58
CA ASP A 261 12.42 14.77 16.24
C ASP A 261 13.62 14.34 15.39
N GLU A 262 13.88 13.02 15.28
CA GLU A 262 15.00 12.47 14.51
C GLU A 262 14.55 12.07 13.11
N TRP A 263 14.63 13.02 12.18
CA TRP A 263 14.28 12.79 10.78
C TRP A 263 15.38 12.06 10.02
N ARG A 264 14.97 11.02 9.28
CA ARG A 264 15.81 10.19 8.43
C ARG A 264 15.31 10.25 7.00
N GLU A 265 16.17 9.86 6.06
CA GLU A 265 15.88 9.97 4.64
C GLU A 265 15.75 8.61 3.96
N ALA A 266 14.78 8.55 3.08
CA ALA A 266 14.58 7.45 2.13
C ALA A 266 14.17 8.02 0.77
N GLU A 267 14.06 7.15 -0.22
CA GLU A 267 13.65 7.51 -1.57
C GLU A 267 12.63 6.49 -2.09
N VAL A 268 11.54 6.95 -2.69
CA VAL A 268 10.51 6.07 -3.28
C VAL A 268 11.15 5.25 -4.39
N PHE A 269 11.10 3.92 -4.28
CA PHE A 269 11.63 3.03 -5.32
C PHE A 269 10.58 2.12 -5.93
N LEU A 270 9.43 1.93 -5.26
CA LEU A 270 8.36 1.07 -5.76
C LEU A 270 7.00 1.55 -5.24
N ILE A 271 6.04 1.64 -6.15
CA ILE A 271 4.65 1.94 -5.85
C ILE A 271 3.83 0.68 -6.14
N GLY A 272 3.07 0.22 -5.16
CA GLY A 272 2.22 -0.96 -5.31
C GLY A 272 1.20 -0.81 -6.43
N SER A 273 0.99 -1.86 -7.20
CA SER A 273 0.07 -1.87 -8.34
C SER A 273 -1.39 -2.15 -7.96
N GLY A 274 -1.66 -2.51 -6.71
CA GLY A 274 -2.99 -2.88 -6.22
C GLY A 274 -3.49 -1.98 -5.10
N VAL A 275 -4.79 -1.68 -5.13
CA VAL A 275 -5.48 -0.97 -4.04
C VAL A 275 -5.99 -2.00 -3.03
N ARG A 276 -5.68 -1.82 -1.76
CA ARG A 276 -6.13 -2.65 -0.64
C ARG A 276 -7.63 -2.39 -0.32
N GLU A 277 -8.23 -3.21 0.53
CA GLU A 277 -9.63 -3.06 0.96
C GLU A 277 -9.91 -1.72 1.67
N ASP A 278 -8.90 -1.17 2.36
CA ASP A 278 -8.95 0.13 3.03
C ASP A 278 -8.71 1.32 2.10
N ARG A 279 -8.70 1.09 0.77
CA ARG A 279 -8.43 2.07 -0.28
C ARG A 279 -7.03 2.68 -0.21
N SER A 280 -6.07 1.95 0.31
CA SER A 280 -4.67 2.34 0.34
C SER A 280 -3.84 1.56 -0.67
N VAL A 281 -2.69 2.13 -1.01
CA VAL A 281 -1.63 1.52 -1.82
C VAL A 281 -0.34 1.56 -1.00
N THR A 282 0.43 0.50 -1.06
CA THR A 282 1.74 0.45 -0.42
C THR A 282 2.77 1.17 -1.28
N VAL A 283 3.55 2.04 -0.67
CA VAL A 283 4.70 2.71 -1.29
C VAL A 283 5.95 2.34 -0.52
N HIS A 284 6.97 1.84 -1.22
CA HIS A 284 8.23 1.40 -0.62
C HIS A 284 9.32 2.44 -0.86
N GLY A 285 10.07 2.75 0.21
CA GLY A 285 11.19 3.69 0.17
C GLY A 285 12.50 3.05 0.62
N HIS A 286 13.54 3.12 -0.21
CA HIS A 286 14.90 2.73 0.17
C HIS A 286 15.50 3.72 1.14
N LEU A 287 16.13 3.22 2.21
CA LEU A 287 16.87 4.04 3.16
C LEU A 287 18.16 4.58 2.52
N LYS A 288 18.41 5.89 2.60
CA LYS A 288 19.68 6.47 2.14
C LYS A 288 20.87 6.10 3.02
N LYS A 289 20.62 5.81 4.29
CA LYS A 289 21.62 5.34 5.25
C LYS A 289 21.03 4.22 6.09
N MET A 290 21.82 3.18 6.30
CA MET A 290 21.50 2.15 7.28
C MET A 290 21.65 2.68 8.70
N HIS A 291 20.71 2.36 9.55
CA HIS A 291 20.70 2.71 10.97
C HIS A 291 20.55 1.42 11.78
N GLU A 292 21.49 1.15 12.68
CA GLU A 292 21.51 -0.10 13.50
C GLU A 292 20.36 -0.21 14.49
N ASP A 293 19.72 0.90 14.83
CA ASP A 293 18.59 0.99 15.74
C ASP A 293 17.24 0.65 15.09
N LEU A 294 17.17 0.62 13.75
CA LEU A 294 15.96 0.25 13.02
C LEU A 294 15.71 -1.26 13.11
N LYS A 295 14.46 -1.61 13.38
CA LYS A 295 14.01 -3.00 13.39
C LYS A 295 12.71 -3.14 12.59
N PRO A 296 12.53 -4.26 11.88
CA PRO A 296 11.24 -4.55 11.21
C PRO A 296 10.08 -4.46 12.19
N GLY A 297 8.97 -3.89 11.75
CA GLY A 297 7.77 -3.66 12.54
C GLY A 297 7.74 -2.34 13.31
N MET A 298 8.80 -1.52 13.28
CA MET A 298 8.77 -0.17 13.89
C MET A 298 7.88 0.77 13.08
N TYR A 299 6.98 1.49 13.78
CA TYR A 299 6.09 2.47 13.17
C TYR A 299 6.84 3.77 12.86
N VAL A 300 6.52 4.35 11.70
CA VAL A 300 7.08 5.61 11.24
C VAL A 300 5.97 6.60 10.84
N ALA A 301 6.24 7.87 11.10
CA ALA A 301 5.56 9.00 10.45
C ALA A 301 6.47 9.50 9.34
N ALA A 302 5.95 9.65 8.13
CA ALA A 302 6.74 10.03 6.97
C ALA A 302 6.12 11.20 6.21
N ARG A 303 6.96 11.90 5.47
CA ARG A 303 6.60 12.96 4.53
C ARG A 303 7.25 12.65 3.19
N ILE A 304 6.44 12.48 2.17
CA ILE A 304 6.89 12.29 0.79
C ILE A 304 6.90 13.67 0.13
N GLU A 305 8.03 14.09 -0.41
CA GLU A 305 8.13 15.32 -1.18
C GLU A 305 7.44 15.10 -2.53
N THR A 306 6.31 15.76 -2.74
CA THR A 306 5.54 15.71 -3.99
C THR A 306 5.85 16.96 -4.83
N ASP A 307 5.46 16.92 -6.11
CA ASP A 307 5.62 18.09 -6.97
C ASP A 307 4.89 19.29 -6.37
N SER A 308 5.64 20.35 -6.14
CA SER A 308 5.13 21.60 -5.63
C SER A 308 4.60 22.44 -6.78
N ASN A 309 3.29 22.67 -6.80
CA ASN A 309 2.71 23.64 -7.70
C ASN A 309 2.49 24.97 -6.96
N GLU A 310 2.93 26.09 -7.57
CA GLU A 310 2.47 27.39 -7.16
C GLU A 310 0.98 27.51 -7.48
N VAL A 311 0.18 27.66 -6.45
CA VAL A 311 -1.28 27.78 -6.55
C VAL A 311 -1.78 29.02 -5.83
N LEU A 312 -2.92 29.55 -6.27
CA LEU A 312 -3.59 30.63 -5.56
C LEU A 312 -4.19 30.07 -4.28
N ALA A 313 -3.87 30.66 -3.16
CA ALA A 313 -4.29 30.24 -1.84
C ALA A 313 -4.81 31.38 -1.00
N ALA A 314 -5.78 31.06 -0.15
CA ALA A 314 -6.34 31.98 0.84
C ALA A 314 -6.26 31.36 2.24
N PRO A 315 -6.21 32.18 3.30
CA PRO A 315 -6.30 31.67 4.66
C PRO A 315 -7.53 30.78 4.84
N GLU A 316 -7.41 29.63 5.49
CA GLU A 316 -8.53 28.68 5.64
C GLU A 316 -9.76 29.34 6.32
N VAL A 317 -9.52 30.29 7.23
CA VAL A 317 -10.57 31.05 7.92
C VAL A 317 -11.34 32.03 7.03
N SER A 318 -10.89 32.28 5.80
CA SER A 318 -11.59 33.09 4.79
C SER A 318 -12.64 32.32 4.02
N ILE A 319 -12.60 30.97 4.09
CA ILE A 319 -13.49 30.08 3.35
C ILE A 319 -14.65 29.68 4.26
N VAL A 320 -15.87 29.94 3.81
CA VAL A 320 -17.09 29.58 4.51
C VAL A 320 -17.89 28.56 3.73
N ARG A 321 -18.60 27.69 4.45
CA ARG A 321 -19.44 26.65 3.82
C ARG A 321 -20.91 26.97 3.98
N PHE A 322 -21.66 26.91 2.86
CA PHE A 322 -23.09 27.11 2.85
C PHE A 322 -23.77 26.28 1.75
N GLY A 323 -24.93 25.71 2.01
CA GLY A 323 -25.69 24.94 1.03
C GLY A 323 -24.90 23.75 0.39
N GLY A 324 -23.90 23.22 1.09
CA GLY A 324 -23.02 22.15 0.57
C GLY A 324 -21.86 22.65 -0.29
N LYS A 325 -21.78 23.94 -0.60
CA LYS A 325 -20.76 24.61 -1.39
C LYS A 325 -19.80 25.42 -0.52
N GLN A 326 -18.67 25.83 -1.09
CA GLN A 326 -17.65 26.66 -0.43
C GLN A 326 -17.67 28.05 -1.05
N TYR A 327 -17.50 29.08 -0.20
CA TYR A 327 -17.54 30.46 -0.64
C TYR A 327 -16.43 31.27 0.02
N VAL A 328 -16.00 32.31 -0.69
CA VAL A 328 -15.20 33.42 -0.16
C VAL A 328 -15.94 34.73 -0.41
N PHE A 329 -15.61 35.76 0.34
CA PHE A 329 -16.15 37.09 0.10
C PHE A 329 -15.09 37.97 -0.56
N SER A 330 -15.40 38.51 -1.75
CA SER A 330 -14.60 39.55 -2.38
C SER A 330 -15.03 40.93 -1.86
N TYR A 331 -14.10 41.85 -1.77
CA TYR A 331 -14.36 43.22 -1.44
C TYR A 331 -14.57 44.04 -2.70
N ALA A 332 -15.79 44.49 -2.96
CA ALA A 332 -16.16 45.28 -4.15
C ALA A 332 -15.86 46.77 -3.99
N GLY A 333 -15.63 47.24 -2.75
CA GLY A 333 -15.29 48.62 -2.50
C GLY A 333 -16.14 49.26 -1.41
N LYS A 334 -16.09 50.60 -1.33
CA LYS A 334 -16.93 51.39 -0.45
C LYS A 334 -17.68 52.45 -1.24
N LYS A 335 -18.92 52.67 -0.86
CA LYS A 335 -19.81 53.71 -1.42
C LYS A 335 -20.32 54.59 -0.30
N THR A 336 -20.85 55.79 -0.61
CA THR A 336 -21.49 56.65 0.35
C THR A 336 -22.99 56.67 0.05
N GLU A 337 -23.80 56.18 0.98
CA GLU A 337 -25.25 56.20 0.92
C GLU A 337 -25.82 56.99 2.10
N ASN A 338 -26.68 57.94 1.82
CA ASN A 338 -27.32 58.81 2.84
C ASN A 338 -26.35 59.49 3.81
N GLY A 339 -25.10 59.76 3.37
CA GLY A 339 -24.05 60.37 4.21
C GLY A 339 -23.25 59.39 5.07
N GLU A 340 -23.55 58.11 5.01
CA GLU A 340 -22.80 57.03 5.70
C GLU A 340 -21.93 56.25 4.73
N THR A 341 -20.78 55.78 5.19
CA THR A 341 -19.90 54.90 4.40
C THR A 341 -20.38 53.46 4.53
N VAL A 342 -20.62 52.82 3.39
CA VAL A 342 -21.03 51.43 3.26
C VAL A 342 -19.95 50.65 2.53
N HIS A 343 -19.63 49.47 3.02
CA HIS A 343 -18.68 48.53 2.41
C HIS A 343 -19.43 47.42 1.72
N ASP A 344 -19.10 47.19 0.44
CA ASP A 344 -19.72 46.17 -0.40
C ASP A 344 -18.84 44.92 -0.52
N PHE A 345 -19.49 43.77 -0.37
CA PHE A 345 -18.88 42.47 -0.51
C PHE A 345 -19.70 41.58 -1.45
N GLU A 346 -19.03 40.80 -2.26
CA GLU A 346 -19.66 39.82 -3.14
C GLU A 346 -19.27 38.42 -2.66
N MET A 347 -20.24 37.52 -2.54
CA MET A 347 -20.02 36.10 -2.21
C MET A 347 -19.69 35.31 -3.45
N LEU A 348 -18.50 34.75 -3.53
CA LEU A 348 -17.98 33.99 -4.68
C LEU A 348 -17.86 32.51 -4.33
N GLU A 349 -18.47 31.65 -5.16
CA GLU A 349 -18.32 30.20 -5.04
C GLU A 349 -16.91 29.78 -5.43
N VAL A 350 -16.27 28.95 -4.57
CA VAL A 350 -14.91 28.46 -4.80
C VAL A 350 -14.85 26.94 -4.70
N ILE A 351 -13.94 26.38 -5.47
CA ILE A 351 -13.53 24.99 -5.36
C ILE A 351 -12.31 24.95 -4.44
N LYS A 352 -12.46 24.25 -3.33
CA LYS A 352 -11.40 24.05 -2.33
C LYS A 352 -10.48 22.93 -2.79
N GLY A 353 -9.15 23.20 -2.87
CA GLY A 353 -8.11 22.21 -3.06
C GLY A 353 -7.41 21.82 -1.75
N TYR A 354 -6.10 21.64 -1.80
CA TYR A 354 -5.28 21.24 -0.65
C TYR A 354 -5.13 22.35 0.37
N THR A 355 -5.04 21.96 1.65
CA THR A 355 -4.79 22.88 2.77
C THR A 355 -3.45 22.54 3.41
N GLU A 356 -2.59 23.54 3.58
CA GLU A 356 -1.27 23.42 4.22
C GLU A 356 -0.97 24.70 5.00
N ASP A 357 -0.43 24.55 6.21
CA ASP A 357 -0.01 25.66 7.09
C ASP A 357 -1.05 26.79 7.27
N GLY A 358 -2.36 26.41 7.34
CA GLY A 358 -3.47 27.35 7.55
C GLY A 358 -3.91 28.11 6.29
N TYR A 359 -3.35 27.75 5.12
CA TYR A 359 -3.77 28.24 3.81
C TYR A 359 -4.37 27.12 2.98
N THR A 360 -5.36 27.47 2.19
CA THR A 360 -6.07 26.53 1.32
C THR A 360 -5.99 26.99 -0.12
N GLN A 361 -5.62 26.09 -1.01
CA GLN A 361 -5.74 26.30 -2.44
C GLN A 361 -7.19 26.53 -2.82
N ILE A 362 -7.46 27.58 -3.58
CA ILE A 362 -8.79 27.90 -4.08
C ILE A 362 -8.77 28.24 -5.57
N SER A 363 -9.85 27.89 -6.25
CA SER A 363 -10.15 28.37 -7.59
C SER A 363 -11.62 28.81 -7.64
N LEU A 364 -11.93 29.80 -8.46
CA LEU A 364 -13.34 30.22 -8.64
C LEU A 364 -14.10 29.12 -9.39
N ALA A 365 -15.36 28.89 -9.00
CA ALA A 365 -16.28 28.06 -9.77
C ALA A 365 -16.64 28.74 -11.10
N ASP A 366 -16.75 30.07 -11.08
CA ASP A 366 -16.90 30.90 -12.29
C ASP A 366 -15.53 31.25 -12.87
N THR A 367 -15.19 30.63 -13.98
CA THR A 367 -13.91 30.81 -14.68
C THR A 367 -13.81 32.12 -15.46
N THR A 368 -14.83 32.96 -15.48
CA THR A 368 -14.82 34.28 -16.15
C THR A 368 -14.10 35.35 -15.35
N LYS A 369 -14.00 35.18 -14.03
CA LYS A 369 -13.31 36.08 -13.11
C LYS A 369 -11.88 35.60 -12.81
N ASP A 370 -10.96 36.56 -12.69
CA ASP A 370 -9.57 36.26 -12.32
C ASP A 370 -9.35 36.46 -10.81
N LEU A 371 -9.19 35.37 -10.08
CA LEU A 371 -9.00 35.36 -8.62
C LEU A 371 -7.76 36.15 -8.19
N SER A 372 -6.72 36.26 -9.03
CA SER A 372 -5.47 36.95 -8.72
C SER A 372 -5.64 38.48 -8.57
N THR A 373 -6.69 39.05 -9.14
CA THR A 373 -6.99 40.49 -9.13
C THR A 373 -7.97 40.90 -8.04
N ILE A 374 -8.57 39.90 -7.35
CA ILE A 374 -9.67 40.13 -6.40
C ILE A 374 -9.12 40.30 -4.98
N GLN A 375 -9.59 41.31 -4.28
CA GLN A 375 -9.38 41.47 -2.85
C GLN A 375 -10.35 40.61 -2.08
N LEU A 376 -9.85 39.71 -1.21
CA LEU A 376 -10.67 38.83 -0.40
C LEU A 376 -10.77 39.28 1.07
N VAL A 377 -11.86 38.91 1.71
CA VAL A 377 -11.97 38.94 3.16
C VAL A 377 -11.14 37.81 3.76
N THR A 378 -10.00 38.13 4.35
CA THR A 378 -9.07 37.17 4.96
C THR A 378 -9.41 36.82 6.41
N LYS A 379 -10.27 37.60 7.05
CA LYS A 379 -10.83 37.38 8.42
C LYS A 379 -12.20 37.99 8.53
N GLY A 380 -13.11 37.31 9.23
CA GLY A 380 -14.49 37.78 9.45
C GLY A 380 -15.51 37.31 8.42
N ALA A 381 -15.14 36.41 7.52
CA ALA A 381 -16.03 35.88 6.47
C ALA A 381 -17.31 35.22 7.02
N PHE A 382 -17.25 34.59 8.19
CA PHE A 382 -18.43 33.99 8.81
C PHE A 382 -19.49 35.05 9.22
N THR A 383 -19.05 36.24 9.65
CA THR A 383 -19.97 37.35 10.00
C THR A 383 -20.70 37.87 8.75
N LEU A 384 -20.01 37.94 7.61
CA LEU A 384 -20.63 38.28 6.32
C LEU A 384 -21.64 37.22 5.88
N LEU A 385 -21.32 35.96 6.04
CA LEU A 385 -22.24 34.86 5.72
C LEU A 385 -23.51 34.94 6.57
N ALA A 386 -23.36 35.18 7.88
CA ALA A 386 -24.50 35.31 8.78
C ALA A 386 -25.41 36.51 8.40
N LYS A 387 -24.81 37.62 7.94
CA LYS A 387 -25.59 38.78 7.50
C LYS A 387 -26.27 38.54 6.15
N ALA A 388 -25.60 37.94 5.19
CA ALA A 388 -26.15 37.54 3.90
C ALA A 388 -27.49 36.78 4.10
N LYS A 389 -27.47 35.83 5.04
CA LYS A 389 -28.66 35.00 5.33
C LYS A 389 -29.79 35.73 6.01
N ASN A 390 -29.49 36.62 6.96
CA ASN A 390 -30.54 37.39 7.63
C ASN A 390 -31.24 38.32 6.64
N THR A 391 -30.55 38.79 5.61
CA THR A 391 -31.15 39.63 4.55
C THR A 391 -32.05 38.82 3.61
N GLU A 392 -31.76 37.57 3.36
CA GLU A 392 -32.62 36.66 2.58
C GLU A 392 -33.93 36.35 3.32
N GLU A 393 -33.87 36.08 4.65
CA GLU A 393 -35.07 35.78 5.46
C GLU A 393 -35.98 36.99 5.60
N GLU A 394 -35.43 38.22 5.65
CA GLU A 394 -36.23 39.47 5.69
C GLU A 394 -36.90 39.77 4.35
N GLY A 395 -36.29 39.33 3.21
CA GLY A 395 -36.86 39.50 1.85
C GLY A 395 -38.06 38.60 1.56
N GLU A 396 -38.09 37.38 2.11
CA GLU A 396 -39.21 36.43 1.94
C GLU A 396 -40.41 36.68 2.87
N GLY A 397 -40.23 37.51 3.90
CA GLY A 397 -41.25 37.76 4.94
C GLY A 397 -42.36 38.78 4.62
N HIS A 398 -42.36 39.42 3.43
CA HIS A 398 -43.35 40.46 3.06
C HIS A 398 -44.28 40.06 1.92
N GLY A 399 -44.61 38.80 1.78
CA GLY A 399 -45.59 38.31 0.81
C GLY A 399 -46.78 37.59 1.45
N HIS A 400 -47.60 38.29 2.24
CA HIS A 400 -48.97 37.83 2.60
C HIS A 400 -50.00 38.95 2.36
#